data_8b5935c460696a52bd0ae937ef83c2cf
#
_entry.id   8b5935c460696a52bd0ae937ef83c2cf
#
_cell.length_a   1.000
_cell.length_b   1.000
_cell.length_c   1.000
_cell.angle_alpha   90.00
_cell.angle_beta   90.00
_cell.angle_gamma   90.00
#
_symmetry.space_group_name_H-M   'P 1'
#
loop_
_entity.id
_entity.type
_entity.pdbx_description
1 polymer ?
#
loop_
_entity_poly.entity_id
_entity_poly.type
_entity_poly.pdbx_seq_one_letter_code
_entity_poly.pdbx_strand_id
1 'polypeptide(L)'
;PRLDDEAMASKVALDQTLADWVEPLLPANKRAAWRQPSMYGSPDKQTVGGAAVSFLLRPCSFMGLVVFGERAGATPTFTSYRRWTGGALQPDADAAARLVRKFVHCYGPTRPDALAAWTGCSGAQARRMWKGIADELVLVDKNEQKLASEERKLQTAYMEIDKLYYEKH
;
A
#
# COMPACT_ATOMS: atom_id res chain seq x y z
N PRO A 1 -10.25 -5.65 -16.44
CA PRO A 1 -11.54 -6.03 -17.02
C PRO A 1 -12.24 -7.16 -16.23
N ARG A 2 -11.62 -8.33 -15.97
CA ARG A 2 -12.31 -9.44 -15.30
C ARG A 2 -12.73 -9.14 -13.87
N LEU A 3 -11.89 -8.50 -13.08
CA LEU A 3 -12.23 -8.10 -11.73
C LEU A 3 -13.26 -6.95 -11.70
N ASP A 4 -13.56 -6.34 -12.84
CA ASP A 4 -14.68 -5.41 -12.97
C ASP A 4 -16.02 -6.16 -13.06
N ASP A 5 -16.00 -7.40 -13.60
CA ASP A 5 -17.19 -8.20 -13.84
C ASP A 5 -17.53 -9.09 -12.63
N GLU A 6 -16.52 -9.73 -12.02
CA GLU A 6 -16.70 -10.60 -10.87
C GLU A 6 -15.59 -10.49 -9.82
N ALA A 7 -15.91 -10.75 -8.55
CA ALA A 7 -14.94 -10.86 -7.48
C ALA A 7 -14.39 -12.28 -7.38
N MET A 8 -13.08 -12.43 -7.16
CA MET A 8 -12.43 -13.73 -6.97
C MET A 8 -12.44 -14.13 -5.50
N ALA A 9 -12.92 -15.35 -5.24
CA ALA A 9 -13.14 -15.84 -3.87
C ALA A 9 -11.86 -16.19 -3.10
N SER A 10 -10.72 -16.37 -3.76
CA SER A 10 -9.46 -16.66 -3.10
C SER A 10 -8.26 -16.16 -3.89
N LYS A 11 -7.13 -15.99 -3.19
CA LYS A 11 -5.88 -15.57 -3.84
C LYS A 11 -5.38 -16.62 -4.85
N VAL A 12 -5.49 -17.90 -4.52
CA VAL A 12 -5.05 -18.98 -5.42
C VAL A 12 -5.88 -18.99 -6.71
N ALA A 13 -7.21 -18.82 -6.60
CA ALA A 13 -8.09 -18.70 -7.75
C ALA A 13 -7.76 -17.47 -8.60
N LEU A 14 -7.50 -16.32 -7.96
CA LEU A 14 -7.09 -15.10 -8.65
C LEU A 14 -5.78 -15.31 -9.42
N ASP A 15 -4.75 -15.83 -8.74
CA ASP A 15 -3.42 -16.04 -9.33
C ASP A 15 -3.51 -16.95 -10.55
N GLN A 16 -4.25 -18.08 -10.46
CA GLN A 16 -4.36 -19.04 -11.54
C GLN A 16 -5.22 -18.52 -12.70
N THR A 17 -6.35 -17.92 -12.41
CA THR A 17 -7.22 -17.32 -13.45
C THR A 17 -6.50 -16.26 -14.26
N LEU A 18 -5.71 -15.41 -13.59
CA LEU A 18 -4.92 -14.41 -14.28
C LEU A 18 -3.75 -15.02 -15.06
N ALA A 19 -3.14 -16.09 -14.53
CA ALA A 19 -2.08 -16.83 -15.24
C ALA A 19 -2.60 -17.48 -16.54
N ASP A 20 -3.78 -18.09 -16.50
CA ASP A 20 -4.44 -18.70 -17.66
C ASP A 20 -4.77 -17.65 -18.74
N TRP A 21 -5.05 -16.44 -18.33
CA TRP A 21 -5.32 -15.32 -19.22
C TRP A 21 -4.08 -14.73 -19.88
N VAL A 22 -2.97 -14.67 -19.14
CA VAL A 22 -1.69 -14.17 -19.65
C VAL A 22 -1.06 -15.19 -20.60
N GLU A 23 -1.29 -16.47 -20.39
CA GLU A 23 -0.64 -17.54 -21.17
C GLU A 23 -0.78 -17.37 -22.68
N PRO A 24 -1.97 -17.14 -23.28
CA PRO A 24 -2.10 -16.95 -24.72
C PRO A 24 -1.32 -15.77 -25.28
N LEU A 25 -0.99 -14.79 -24.42
CA LEU A 25 -0.22 -13.59 -24.79
C LEU A 25 1.29 -13.84 -24.78
N LEU A 26 1.73 -14.97 -24.20
CA LEU A 26 3.14 -15.32 -24.15
C LEU A 26 3.64 -15.90 -25.47
N PRO A 27 4.94 -15.73 -25.79
CA PRO A 27 5.59 -16.45 -26.88
C PRO A 27 5.40 -17.97 -26.71
N ALA A 28 5.18 -18.69 -27.80
CA ALA A 28 4.88 -20.12 -27.79
C ALA A 28 5.91 -20.96 -27.01
N ASN A 29 7.19 -20.63 -27.13
CA ASN A 29 8.28 -21.30 -26.42
C ASN A 29 8.30 -21.07 -24.89
N LYS A 30 7.52 -20.15 -24.35
CA LYS A 30 7.39 -19.87 -22.91
C LYS A 30 6.18 -20.53 -22.27
N ARG A 31 5.16 -20.90 -23.05
CA ARG A 31 3.90 -21.44 -22.52
C ARG A 31 4.06 -22.76 -21.78
N ALA A 32 4.92 -23.66 -22.30
CA ALA A 32 5.17 -24.93 -21.65
C ALA A 32 5.78 -24.75 -20.24
N ALA A 33 6.76 -23.86 -20.09
CA ALA A 33 7.34 -23.52 -18.77
C ALA A 33 6.33 -22.83 -17.86
N TRP A 34 5.45 -21.99 -18.40
CA TRP A 34 4.41 -21.28 -17.65
C TRP A 34 3.42 -22.21 -16.94
N ARG A 35 3.12 -23.35 -17.56
CA ARG A 35 2.21 -24.39 -17.04
C ARG A 35 2.85 -25.36 -16.04
N GLN A 36 4.18 -25.36 -15.92
CA GLN A 36 4.86 -26.29 -14.99
C GLN A 36 4.44 -26.01 -13.53
N PRO A 37 4.45 -27.03 -12.67
CA PRO A 37 4.27 -26.85 -11.24
C PRO A 37 5.27 -25.83 -10.68
N SER A 38 4.81 -24.95 -9.81
CA SER A 38 5.66 -23.96 -9.18
C SER A 38 6.49 -24.58 -8.05
N MET A 39 7.73 -24.14 -7.90
CA MET A 39 8.53 -24.42 -6.70
C MET A 39 8.09 -23.55 -5.49
N TYR A 40 7.26 -22.52 -5.72
CA TYR A 40 6.73 -21.65 -4.68
C TYR A 40 5.28 -22.03 -4.38
N GLY A 41 4.93 -22.15 -3.10
CA GLY A 41 3.62 -22.58 -2.68
C GLY A 41 3.44 -24.10 -2.72
N SER A 42 2.21 -24.56 -2.86
CA SER A 42 1.88 -25.98 -3.01
C SER A 42 2.01 -26.38 -4.49
N PRO A 43 2.94 -27.27 -4.88
CA PRO A 43 3.12 -27.68 -6.27
C PRO A 43 1.86 -28.18 -6.95
N ASP A 44 0.96 -28.81 -6.17
CA ASP A 44 -0.31 -29.35 -6.65
C ASP A 44 -1.38 -28.27 -6.91
N LYS A 45 -1.14 -27.04 -6.50
CA LYS A 45 -2.15 -25.97 -6.50
C LYS A 45 -1.75 -24.73 -7.28
N GLN A 46 -0.49 -24.61 -7.64
CA GLN A 46 0.01 -23.40 -8.29
C GLN A 46 1.01 -23.72 -9.39
N THR A 47 0.81 -23.14 -10.56
CA THR A 47 1.74 -23.20 -11.68
C THR A 47 2.84 -22.11 -11.56
N VAL A 48 3.88 -22.21 -12.36
CA VAL A 48 4.90 -21.14 -12.52
C VAL A 48 4.21 -19.83 -12.90
N GLY A 49 3.22 -19.88 -13.78
CA GLY A 49 2.41 -18.74 -14.17
C GLY A 49 1.64 -18.12 -12.99
N GLY A 50 0.98 -18.95 -12.20
CA GLY A 50 0.29 -18.50 -10.99
C GLY A 50 1.22 -17.85 -9.99
N ALA A 51 2.40 -18.42 -9.76
CA ALA A 51 3.41 -17.82 -8.90
C ALA A 51 3.92 -16.47 -9.43
N ALA A 52 4.22 -16.38 -10.72
CA ALA A 52 4.65 -15.15 -11.35
C ALA A 52 3.59 -14.04 -11.22
N VAL A 53 2.32 -14.37 -11.48
CA VAL A 53 1.20 -13.45 -11.28
C VAL A 53 1.10 -13.01 -9.82
N SER A 54 1.24 -13.93 -8.87
CA SER A 54 1.22 -13.62 -7.44
C SER A 54 2.22 -12.52 -7.05
N PHE A 55 3.43 -12.56 -7.59
CA PHE A 55 4.43 -11.50 -7.38
C PHE A 55 4.04 -10.17 -8.04
N LEU A 56 3.39 -10.22 -9.20
CA LEU A 56 2.99 -9.05 -9.97
C LEU A 56 1.70 -8.38 -9.43
N LEU A 57 0.94 -9.05 -8.58
CA LEU A 57 -0.27 -8.46 -7.99
C LEU A 57 0.02 -7.24 -7.11
N ARG A 58 1.19 -7.20 -6.47
CA ARG A 58 1.55 -6.07 -5.60
C ARG A 58 1.60 -4.72 -6.33
N PRO A 59 2.32 -4.56 -7.45
CA PRO A 59 2.23 -3.32 -8.23
C PRO A 59 0.80 -3.06 -8.75
N CYS A 60 0.04 -4.10 -9.13
CA CYS A 60 -1.36 -3.94 -9.51
C CYS A 60 -2.24 -3.40 -8.38
N SER A 61 -1.97 -3.81 -7.14
CA SER A 61 -2.66 -3.27 -5.96
C SER A 61 -2.36 -1.79 -5.74
N PHE A 62 -1.10 -1.37 -5.88
CA PHE A 62 -0.74 0.05 -5.77
C PHE A 62 -1.38 0.92 -6.86
N MET A 63 -1.67 0.34 -8.01
CA MET A 63 -2.37 1.00 -9.10
C MET A 63 -3.91 0.95 -8.96
N GLY A 64 -4.44 0.36 -7.88
CA GLY A 64 -5.87 0.18 -7.68
C GLY A 64 -6.55 -0.80 -8.65
N LEU A 65 -5.77 -1.60 -9.38
CA LEU A 65 -6.30 -2.58 -10.32
C LEU A 65 -6.86 -3.83 -9.62
N VAL A 66 -6.31 -4.14 -8.43
CA VAL A 66 -6.74 -5.24 -7.58
C VAL A 66 -6.83 -4.72 -6.15
N VAL A 67 -7.99 -4.87 -5.54
CA VAL A 67 -8.26 -4.51 -4.15
C VAL A 67 -8.98 -5.65 -3.43
N PHE A 68 -8.99 -5.62 -2.11
CA PHE A 68 -9.85 -6.52 -1.35
C PHE A 68 -11.32 -6.13 -1.54
N GLY A 69 -12.16 -7.13 -1.78
CA GLY A 69 -13.60 -7.00 -1.86
C GLY A 69 -14.30 -7.40 -0.55
N GLU A 70 -15.59 -7.59 -0.63
CA GLU A 70 -16.40 -8.10 0.48
C GLU A 70 -15.92 -9.50 0.91
N ARG A 71 -15.86 -9.74 2.21
CA ARG A 71 -15.43 -11.03 2.73
C ARG A 71 -16.50 -12.10 2.52
N ALA A 72 -16.09 -13.28 2.06
CA ALA A 72 -16.90 -14.48 2.09
C ALA A 72 -16.60 -15.24 3.40
N GLY A 73 -17.33 -14.92 4.46
CA GLY A 73 -17.01 -15.38 5.82
C GLY A 73 -15.64 -14.85 6.30
N ALA A 74 -14.73 -15.75 6.66
CA ALA A 74 -13.36 -15.39 7.05
C ALA A 74 -12.42 -15.18 5.86
N THR A 75 -12.81 -15.57 4.65
CA THR A 75 -11.94 -15.54 3.47
C THR A 75 -12.01 -14.18 2.78
N PRO A 76 -10.87 -13.52 2.51
CA PRO A 76 -10.86 -12.30 1.72
C PRO A 76 -11.17 -12.60 0.25
N THR A 77 -11.97 -11.76 -0.38
CA THR A 77 -12.16 -11.78 -1.84
C THR A 77 -11.33 -10.69 -2.49
N PHE A 78 -11.19 -10.76 -3.82
CA PHE A 78 -10.43 -9.81 -4.63
C PHE A 78 -11.33 -9.26 -5.73
N THR A 79 -11.28 -7.95 -5.93
CA THR A 79 -12.06 -7.24 -6.93
C THR A 79 -11.24 -6.08 -7.50
N SER A 80 -11.76 -5.38 -8.51
CA SER A 80 -11.14 -4.14 -8.96
C SER A 80 -11.60 -2.95 -8.10
N TYR A 81 -10.79 -1.89 -8.08
CA TYR A 81 -11.18 -0.62 -7.48
C TYR A 81 -12.48 -0.07 -8.12
N ARG A 82 -12.59 -0.19 -9.45
CA ARG A 82 -13.76 0.27 -10.19
C ARG A 82 -15.04 -0.42 -9.74
N ARG A 83 -15.01 -1.74 -9.62
CA ARG A 83 -16.16 -2.50 -9.13
C ARG A 83 -16.51 -2.16 -7.68
N TRP A 84 -15.48 -2.01 -6.83
CA TRP A 84 -15.66 -1.73 -5.41
C TRP A 84 -16.25 -0.35 -5.14
N THR A 85 -15.83 0.66 -5.89
CA THR A 85 -16.23 2.06 -5.67
C THR A 85 -17.26 2.60 -6.66
N GLY A 86 -17.58 1.85 -7.72
CA GLY A 86 -18.44 2.30 -8.82
C GLY A 86 -17.76 3.24 -9.81
N GLY A 87 -16.47 3.56 -9.63
CA GLY A 87 -15.75 4.50 -10.47
C GLY A 87 -14.28 4.17 -10.70
N ALA A 88 -13.66 4.74 -11.71
CA ALA A 88 -12.23 4.62 -11.94
C ALA A 88 -11.43 5.42 -10.90
N LEU A 89 -10.23 4.92 -10.53
CA LEU A 89 -9.29 5.68 -9.73
C LEU A 89 -8.90 6.95 -10.49
N GLN A 90 -9.18 8.11 -9.88
CA GLN A 90 -8.84 9.41 -10.47
C GLN A 90 -7.48 9.87 -9.95
N PRO A 91 -6.58 10.33 -10.82
CA PRO A 91 -5.36 11.00 -10.40
C PRO A 91 -5.70 12.23 -9.55
N ASP A 92 -5.01 12.40 -8.44
CA ASP A 92 -5.13 13.57 -7.60
C ASP A 92 -3.80 14.34 -7.63
N ALA A 93 -3.83 15.51 -8.22
CA ALA A 93 -2.64 16.37 -8.37
C ALA A 93 -2.06 16.77 -7.00
N ASP A 94 -2.92 16.89 -5.97
CA ASP A 94 -2.52 17.32 -4.64
C ASP A 94 -2.17 16.16 -3.71
N ALA A 95 -2.25 14.91 -4.17
CA ALA A 95 -2.02 13.74 -3.32
C ALA A 95 -0.66 13.78 -2.59
N ALA A 96 0.39 14.17 -3.30
CA ALA A 96 1.74 14.29 -2.74
C ALA A 96 1.81 15.37 -1.66
N ALA A 97 1.24 16.53 -1.90
CA ALA A 97 1.19 17.63 -0.95
C ALA A 97 0.38 17.24 0.30
N ARG A 98 -0.78 16.62 0.12
CA ARG A 98 -1.61 16.12 1.23
C ARG A 98 -0.88 15.06 2.06
N LEU A 99 -0.13 14.16 1.42
CA LEU A 99 0.67 13.17 2.12
C LEU A 99 1.75 13.82 2.99
N VAL A 100 2.47 14.80 2.43
CA VAL A 100 3.52 15.52 3.18
C VAL A 100 2.93 16.32 4.33
N ARG A 101 1.79 17.02 4.14
CA ARG A 101 1.09 17.72 5.24
C ARG A 101 0.73 16.77 6.39
N LYS A 102 0.15 15.61 6.07
CA LYS A 102 -0.16 14.59 7.08
C LYS A 102 1.09 14.08 7.79
N PHE A 103 2.15 13.81 7.03
CA PHE A 103 3.41 13.36 7.60
C PHE A 103 4.00 14.41 8.56
N VAL A 104 4.06 15.67 8.15
CA VAL A 104 4.55 16.77 9.00
C VAL A 104 3.67 16.97 10.23
N HIS A 105 2.34 16.88 10.06
CA HIS A 105 1.41 16.98 11.17
C HIS A 105 1.62 15.88 12.22
N CYS A 106 1.84 14.64 11.78
CA CYS A 106 2.01 13.50 12.69
C CYS A 106 3.43 13.39 13.28
N TYR A 107 4.44 13.78 12.52
CA TYR A 107 5.85 13.50 12.85
C TYR A 107 6.74 14.75 12.89
N GLY A 108 6.17 15.96 12.74
CA GLY A 108 6.93 17.20 12.86
C GLY A 108 7.37 17.48 14.30
N PRO A 109 8.43 18.21 14.56
CA PRO A 109 9.34 18.73 13.54
C PRO A 109 10.12 17.60 12.85
N THR A 110 10.24 17.68 11.51
CA THR A 110 10.81 16.60 10.70
C THR A 110 11.48 17.15 9.43
N ARG A 111 12.02 16.28 8.59
CA ARG A 111 12.79 16.65 7.40
C ARG A 111 12.46 15.76 6.20
N PRO A 112 12.78 16.18 4.95
CA PRO A 112 12.56 15.35 3.76
C PRO A 112 13.19 13.97 3.81
N ASP A 113 14.34 13.81 4.46
CA ASP A 113 15.01 12.52 4.58
C ASP A 113 14.21 11.52 5.45
N ALA A 114 13.55 12.02 6.49
CA ALA A 114 12.63 11.22 7.30
C ALA A 114 11.38 10.79 6.51
N LEU A 115 10.85 11.68 5.66
CA LEU A 115 9.78 11.33 4.73
C LEU A 115 10.23 10.24 3.75
N ALA A 116 11.45 10.34 3.20
CA ALA A 116 12.01 9.32 2.31
C ALA A 116 12.10 7.96 2.99
N ALA A 117 12.62 7.92 4.22
CA ALA A 117 12.71 6.69 5.01
C ALA A 117 11.33 6.09 5.33
N TRP A 118 10.37 6.93 5.68
CA TRP A 118 9.01 6.50 6.02
C TRP A 118 8.23 5.96 4.82
N THR A 119 8.34 6.63 3.66
CA THR A 119 7.64 6.21 2.43
C THR A 119 8.37 5.14 1.64
N GLY A 120 9.68 4.94 1.87
CA GLY A 120 10.53 4.10 1.04
C GLY A 120 10.89 4.72 -0.31
N CYS A 121 10.61 6.00 -0.54
CA CYS A 121 10.95 6.68 -1.78
C CYS A 121 12.40 7.21 -1.79
N SER A 122 12.89 7.62 -2.97
CA SER A 122 14.22 8.25 -3.05
C SER A 122 14.24 9.62 -2.37
N GLY A 123 15.39 10.03 -1.82
CA GLY A 123 15.57 11.36 -1.23
C GLY A 123 15.28 12.50 -2.22
N ALA A 124 15.55 12.28 -3.52
CA ALA A 124 15.19 13.25 -4.56
C ALA A 124 13.68 13.40 -4.72
N GLN A 125 12.95 12.29 -4.64
CA GLN A 125 11.49 12.28 -4.70
C GLN A 125 10.87 12.92 -3.47
N ALA A 126 11.35 12.59 -2.28
CA ALA A 126 10.90 13.22 -1.04
C ALA A 126 11.09 14.74 -1.06
N ARG A 127 12.27 15.22 -1.51
CA ARG A 127 12.53 16.66 -1.66
C ARG A 127 11.60 17.34 -2.66
N ARG A 128 11.26 16.68 -3.79
CA ARG A 128 10.26 17.24 -4.74
C ARG A 128 8.89 17.37 -4.09
N MET A 129 8.43 16.34 -3.39
CA MET A 129 7.16 16.36 -2.67
C MET A 129 7.14 17.44 -1.58
N TRP A 130 8.23 17.56 -0.83
CA TRP A 130 8.40 18.58 0.22
C TRP A 130 8.32 20.00 -0.31
N LYS A 131 8.96 20.25 -1.47
CA LYS A 131 8.90 21.54 -2.14
C LYS A 131 7.47 21.99 -2.47
N GLY A 132 6.57 21.06 -2.69
CA GLY A 132 5.16 21.34 -3.00
C GLY A 132 4.37 21.97 -1.84
N ILE A 133 4.92 21.94 -0.61
CA ILE A 133 4.31 22.59 0.56
C ILE A 133 5.29 23.52 1.29
N ALA A 134 6.39 23.92 0.64
CA ALA A 134 7.46 24.70 1.29
C ALA A 134 6.95 26.01 1.91
N ASP A 135 5.98 26.64 1.26
CA ASP A 135 5.39 27.91 1.70
C ASP A 135 4.53 27.77 2.99
N GLU A 136 4.16 26.53 3.34
CA GLU A 136 3.37 26.21 4.51
C GLU A 136 4.24 25.82 5.73
N LEU A 137 5.56 25.68 5.52
CA LEU A 137 6.48 25.15 6.52
C LEU A 137 7.23 26.25 7.24
N VAL A 138 7.38 26.09 8.55
CA VAL A 138 8.23 26.92 9.39
C VAL A 138 9.47 26.14 9.77
N LEU A 139 10.65 26.78 9.63
CA LEU A 139 11.89 26.22 10.11
C LEU A 139 11.96 26.36 11.63
N VAL A 140 12.21 25.27 12.32
CA VAL A 140 12.46 25.24 13.77
C VAL A 140 13.92 24.88 14.03
N ASP A 141 14.53 25.54 15.02
CA ASP A 141 15.89 25.23 15.41
C ASP A 141 15.99 23.89 16.20
N LYS A 142 17.22 23.46 16.51
CA LYS A 142 17.46 22.22 17.24
C LYS A 142 16.91 22.21 18.66
N ASN A 143 16.85 23.35 19.31
CA ASN A 143 16.37 23.48 20.69
C ASN A 143 14.84 23.38 20.70
N GLU A 144 14.17 24.07 19.79
CA GLU A 144 12.71 23.94 19.58
C GLU A 144 12.29 22.53 19.18
N GLN A 145 13.09 21.86 18.33
CA GLN A 145 12.85 20.45 17.97
C GLN A 145 12.92 19.52 19.18
N LYS A 146 13.90 19.76 20.08
CA LYS A 146 14.06 18.98 21.31
C LYS A 146 12.87 19.19 22.25
N LEU A 147 12.48 20.43 22.47
CA LEU A 147 11.31 20.78 23.31
C LEU A 147 10.03 20.12 22.77
N ALA A 148 9.73 20.27 21.48
CA ALA A 148 8.55 19.66 20.87
C ALA A 148 8.56 18.11 20.94
N SER A 149 9.74 17.48 20.92
CA SER A 149 9.88 16.04 21.14
C SER A 149 9.58 15.63 22.57
N GLU A 150 10.05 16.39 23.56
CA GLU A 150 9.79 16.11 24.98
C GLU A 150 8.32 16.36 25.34
N GLU A 151 7.72 17.42 24.83
CA GLU A 151 6.27 17.69 25.01
C GLU A 151 5.39 16.55 24.48
N ARG A 152 5.73 15.97 23.31
CA ARG A 152 4.98 14.81 22.79
C ARG A 152 5.13 13.58 23.67
N LYS A 153 6.33 13.31 24.17
CA LYS A 153 6.53 12.17 25.09
C LYS A 153 5.68 12.33 26.35
N LEU A 154 5.63 13.56 26.89
CA LEU A 154 4.77 13.88 28.02
C LEU A 154 3.30 13.66 27.68
N GLN A 155 2.83 14.17 26.55
CA GLN A 155 1.44 14.04 26.13
C GLN A 155 1.04 12.58 25.94
N THR A 156 1.93 11.76 25.34
CA THR A 156 1.69 10.31 25.20
C THR A 156 1.60 9.65 26.57
N ALA A 157 2.50 9.97 27.49
CA ALA A 157 2.48 9.41 28.85
C ALA A 157 1.18 9.79 29.61
N TYR A 158 0.70 11.03 29.47
CA TYR A 158 -0.58 11.43 30.05
C TYR A 158 -1.76 10.64 29.49
N MET A 159 -1.81 10.43 28.17
CA MET A 159 -2.86 9.62 27.53
C MET A 159 -2.85 8.16 28.01
N GLU A 160 -1.65 7.58 28.23
CA GLU A 160 -1.52 6.23 28.78
C GLU A 160 -2.01 6.16 30.24
N ILE A 161 -1.70 7.16 31.04
CA ILE A 161 -2.16 7.27 32.43
C ILE A 161 -3.70 7.38 32.49
N ASP A 162 -4.28 8.25 31.68
CA ASP A 162 -5.73 8.41 31.59
C ASP A 162 -6.41 7.10 31.19
N LYS A 163 -5.87 6.41 30.18
CA LYS A 163 -6.39 5.10 29.77
C LYS A 163 -6.38 4.11 30.92
N LEU A 164 -5.25 3.99 31.62
CA LEU A 164 -5.12 3.08 32.78
C LEU A 164 -6.07 3.46 33.94
N TYR A 165 -6.36 4.74 34.11
CA TYR A 165 -7.32 5.22 35.10
C TYR A 165 -8.74 4.78 34.77
N TYR A 166 -9.17 4.93 33.52
CA TYR A 166 -10.52 4.52 33.08
C TYR A 166 -10.70 3.01 32.94
N GLU A 167 -9.63 2.24 32.75
CA GLU A 167 -9.69 0.77 32.75
C GLU A 167 -9.82 0.16 34.16
N LYS A 168 -9.51 0.92 35.22
CA LYS A 168 -9.55 0.45 36.62
C LYS A 168 -10.77 0.92 37.42
N HIS A 169 -11.58 1.78 36.87
CA HIS A 169 -12.79 2.35 37.51
C HIS A 169 -13.98 2.25 36.56
#